data_d9714ff06f049c733c2e03d732a57a0b
#
_entry.id   d9714ff06f049c733c2e03d732a57a0b
#
_cell.length_a   1.000
_cell.length_b   1.000
_cell.length_c   1.000
_cell.angle_alpha   90.00
_cell.angle_beta   90.00
_cell.angle_gamma   90.00
#
_symmetry.space_group_name_H-M   'P 1'
#
loop_
_entity.id
_entity.type
_entity.pdbx_description
1 polymer ?
#
loop_
_entity_poly.entity_id
_entity_poly.type
_entity_poly.pdbx_seq_one_letter_code
_entity_poly.pdbx_strand_id
1 'polypeptide(L)'
;MDVQVGYVETHGRTATEALLQGLPVIPRAKIFYKGKELEEMDLQAILYLHPEIVIVDELAHTNVEGSKHEKRWQDVFELLDAGINVISAVNIQHIESLNEEVKAIAGIEVKERIPDSVLEQADEVVNIDLTADELVNRLKAGHIYKPEKIQMALDHFFKSENILQLRELALKEVALRVEKKVENEVVENVGIRHEKFLACISSAEKTPRRIIRKTARLATRYNAGFAVLYVQTSREAPDRIPLANQRYLINHFKLATDLRGEVIQVQSDHVVDSIIDVCRKYQISTVCMGKPSFKWTSLLKSVIHYRKLLNGLARLNIDLIILAQNRRYEN
;
A
#
# COMPACT_ATOMS: atom_id res chain seq x y z
N MET A 1 -12.44 -23.31 -22.43
CA MET A 1 -11.83 -22.22 -21.67
C MET A 1 -10.34 -22.22 -21.99
N ASP A 2 -9.85 -21.15 -22.62
CA ASP A 2 -8.43 -21.01 -22.98
C ASP A 2 -7.68 -20.38 -21.79
N VAL A 3 -6.99 -21.24 -21.02
CA VAL A 3 -6.21 -20.84 -19.84
C VAL A 3 -4.75 -21.03 -20.14
N GLN A 4 -3.96 -19.96 -20.03
CA GLN A 4 -2.51 -20.00 -20.29
C GLN A 4 -1.72 -19.46 -19.10
N VAL A 5 -0.48 -19.91 -18.94
CA VAL A 5 0.46 -19.43 -17.93
C VAL A 5 1.29 -18.33 -18.54
N GLY A 6 1.09 -17.09 -18.10
CA GLY A 6 1.91 -15.95 -18.51
C GLY A 6 3.20 -15.84 -17.70
N TYR A 7 3.12 -16.05 -16.38
CA TYR A 7 4.29 -16.10 -15.51
C TYR A 7 3.97 -16.84 -14.21
N VAL A 8 4.76 -17.83 -13.87
CA VAL A 8 4.76 -18.49 -12.55
C VAL A 8 6.19 -18.74 -12.13
N GLU A 9 6.53 -18.36 -10.91
CA GLU A 9 7.88 -18.60 -10.37
C GLU A 9 7.88 -19.85 -9.51
N THR A 10 8.52 -20.90 -10.00
CA THR A 10 8.59 -22.20 -9.32
C THR A 10 9.68 -22.26 -8.26
N HIS A 11 10.71 -21.41 -8.35
CA HIS A 11 11.91 -21.46 -7.51
C HIS A 11 12.56 -22.87 -7.46
N GLY A 12 12.36 -23.68 -8.51
CA GLY A 12 12.83 -25.09 -8.58
C GLY A 12 12.06 -26.04 -7.64
N ARG A 13 10.82 -25.69 -7.30
CA ARG A 13 9.93 -26.55 -6.49
C ARG A 13 9.23 -27.55 -7.41
N THR A 14 9.63 -28.82 -7.33
CA THR A 14 9.09 -29.90 -8.17
C THR A 14 7.57 -30.05 -8.08
N ALA A 15 6.97 -29.78 -6.91
CA ALA A 15 5.52 -29.82 -6.74
C ALA A 15 4.81 -28.70 -7.53
N THR A 16 5.37 -27.49 -7.58
CA THR A 16 4.83 -26.37 -8.38
C THR A 16 5.04 -26.64 -9.87
N GLU A 17 6.19 -27.15 -10.26
CA GLU A 17 6.48 -27.52 -11.66
C GLU A 17 5.52 -28.61 -12.16
N ALA A 18 5.22 -29.60 -11.30
CA ALA A 18 4.26 -30.66 -11.66
C ALA A 18 2.85 -30.13 -11.90
N LEU A 19 2.42 -29.07 -11.21
CA LEU A 19 1.11 -28.44 -11.41
C LEU A 19 1.02 -27.65 -12.72
N LEU A 20 2.13 -27.24 -13.29
CA LEU A 20 2.16 -26.57 -14.60
C LEU A 20 2.06 -27.57 -15.77
N GLN A 21 2.25 -28.87 -15.52
CA GLN A 21 2.14 -29.88 -16.56
C GLN A 21 0.73 -29.95 -17.12
N GLY A 22 0.60 -29.78 -18.44
CA GLY A 22 -0.67 -29.78 -19.14
C GLY A 22 -1.33 -28.41 -19.33
N LEU A 23 -0.73 -27.34 -18.75
CA LEU A 23 -1.15 -25.97 -19.07
C LEU A 23 -0.20 -25.39 -20.14
N PRO A 24 -0.73 -24.69 -21.16
CA PRO A 24 0.10 -23.94 -22.08
C PRO A 24 0.86 -22.85 -21.35
N VAL A 25 2.18 -22.81 -21.51
CA VAL A 25 3.05 -21.79 -20.90
C VAL A 25 3.57 -20.88 -22.01
N ILE A 26 3.31 -19.57 -21.85
CA ILE A 26 3.85 -18.55 -22.76
C ILE A 26 5.33 -18.37 -22.45
N PRO A 27 6.23 -18.47 -23.43
CA PRO A 27 7.66 -18.27 -23.20
C PRO A 27 7.95 -16.90 -22.58
N ARG A 28 8.89 -16.85 -21.64
CA ARG A 28 9.33 -15.60 -21.02
C ARG A 28 10.10 -14.73 -22.02
N ALA A 29 9.91 -13.42 -21.94
CA ALA A 29 10.73 -12.46 -22.68
C ALA A 29 12.14 -12.40 -22.10
N LYS A 30 13.14 -12.34 -22.97
CA LYS A 30 14.55 -12.22 -22.60
C LYS A 30 14.99 -10.77 -22.72
N ILE A 31 15.40 -10.18 -21.60
CA ILE A 31 15.88 -8.80 -21.52
C ILE A 31 17.36 -8.79 -21.18
N PHE A 32 18.16 -8.15 -22.03
CA PHE A 32 19.59 -8.04 -21.79
C PHE A 32 19.88 -6.78 -20.95
N TYR A 33 20.29 -7.00 -19.70
CA TYR A 33 20.57 -5.93 -18.75
C TYR A 33 21.92 -6.10 -18.07
N LYS A 34 22.79 -5.07 -18.15
CA LYS A 34 24.12 -5.05 -17.50
C LYS A 34 24.98 -6.30 -17.77
N GLY A 35 24.95 -6.80 -19.01
CA GLY A 35 25.75 -7.97 -19.41
C GLY A 35 25.16 -9.33 -19.03
N LYS A 36 23.92 -9.37 -18.54
CA LYS A 36 23.19 -10.60 -18.21
C LYS A 36 21.87 -10.64 -18.96
N GLU A 37 21.50 -11.83 -19.40
CA GLU A 37 20.16 -12.11 -19.89
C GLU A 37 19.25 -12.42 -18.70
N LEU A 38 18.17 -11.66 -18.55
CA LEU A 38 17.16 -11.83 -17.53
C LEU A 38 15.84 -12.19 -18.18
N GLU A 39 15.01 -12.92 -17.47
CA GLU A 39 13.72 -13.39 -17.97
C GLU A 39 12.59 -12.64 -17.26
N GLU A 40 11.63 -12.16 -18.06
CA GLU A 40 10.41 -11.47 -17.58
C GLU A 40 9.17 -12.04 -18.26
N MET A 41 8.00 -11.71 -17.73
CA MET A 41 6.73 -12.00 -18.40
C MET A 41 6.69 -11.33 -19.77
N ASP A 42 6.36 -12.08 -20.81
CA ASP A 42 6.16 -11.51 -22.15
C ASP A 42 4.75 -10.93 -22.31
N LEU A 43 4.59 -9.68 -21.86
CA LEU A 43 3.33 -8.96 -21.96
C LEU A 43 2.82 -8.87 -23.41
N GLN A 44 3.72 -8.65 -24.39
CA GLN A 44 3.34 -8.51 -25.79
C GLN A 44 2.86 -9.82 -26.39
N ALA A 45 3.50 -10.94 -26.05
CA ALA A 45 3.05 -12.26 -26.46
C ALA A 45 1.67 -12.59 -25.89
N ILE A 46 1.42 -12.27 -24.61
CA ILE A 46 0.11 -12.48 -23.97
C ILE A 46 -0.97 -11.66 -24.68
N LEU A 47 -0.72 -10.36 -24.92
CA LEU A 47 -1.66 -9.49 -25.64
C LEU A 47 -1.93 -9.96 -27.06
N TYR A 48 -0.92 -10.50 -27.76
CA TYR A 48 -1.07 -11.05 -29.11
C TYR A 48 -1.87 -12.33 -29.14
N LEU A 49 -1.61 -13.25 -28.21
CA LEU A 49 -2.32 -14.53 -28.10
C LEU A 49 -3.76 -14.38 -27.61
N HIS A 50 -4.01 -13.37 -26.79
CA HIS A 50 -5.30 -13.01 -26.23
C HIS A 50 -6.06 -14.18 -25.60
N PRO A 51 -5.48 -14.91 -24.63
CA PRO A 51 -6.16 -16.01 -23.96
C PRO A 51 -7.41 -15.52 -23.19
N GLU A 52 -8.37 -16.42 -22.93
CA GLU A 52 -9.53 -16.08 -22.08
C GLU A 52 -9.10 -15.79 -20.64
N ILE A 53 -8.11 -16.56 -20.13
CA ILE A 53 -7.54 -16.40 -18.77
C ILE A 53 -6.03 -16.56 -18.84
N VAL A 54 -5.31 -15.68 -18.17
CA VAL A 54 -3.86 -15.81 -17.97
C VAL A 54 -3.51 -15.87 -16.49
N ILE A 55 -2.58 -16.77 -16.14
CA ILE A 55 -2.06 -16.90 -14.76
C ILE A 55 -0.76 -16.09 -14.67
N VAL A 56 -0.73 -15.12 -13.72
CA VAL A 56 0.42 -14.24 -13.49
C VAL A 56 0.75 -14.22 -12.00
N ASP A 57 1.83 -14.85 -11.62
CA ASP A 57 2.35 -14.89 -10.25
C ASP A 57 3.22 -13.65 -9.91
N GLU A 58 3.56 -13.50 -8.64
CA GLU A 58 4.42 -12.42 -8.13
C GLU A 58 3.94 -11.00 -8.52
N LEU A 59 2.69 -10.68 -8.24
CA LEU A 59 2.04 -9.41 -8.61
C LEU A 59 2.82 -8.15 -8.17
N ALA A 60 3.59 -8.23 -7.09
CA ALA A 60 4.38 -7.12 -6.54
C ALA A 60 5.77 -6.95 -7.18
N HIS A 61 6.13 -7.84 -8.09
CA HIS A 61 7.45 -7.84 -8.73
C HIS A 61 7.79 -6.50 -9.39
N THR A 62 9.07 -6.12 -9.28
CA THR A 62 9.61 -4.98 -10.00
C THR A 62 10.27 -5.49 -11.28
N ASN A 63 9.69 -5.18 -12.42
CA ASN A 63 10.17 -5.63 -13.71
C ASN A 63 11.60 -5.11 -14.00
N VAL A 64 12.33 -5.84 -14.81
CA VAL A 64 13.69 -5.48 -15.23
C VAL A 64 13.66 -4.15 -15.99
N GLU A 65 14.66 -3.30 -15.76
CA GLU A 65 14.82 -2.05 -16.49
C GLU A 65 14.87 -2.29 -18.00
N GLY A 66 14.01 -1.61 -18.75
CA GLY A 66 13.76 -1.86 -20.17
C GLY A 66 12.44 -2.54 -20.47
N SER A 67 11.74 -3.06 -19.45
CA SER A 67 10.35 -3.50 -19.57
C SER A 67 9.41 -2.33 -19.84
N LYS A 68 8.24 -2.59 -20.42
CA LYS A 68 7.23 -1.55 -20.72
C LYS A 68 6.76 -0.84 -19.45
N HIS A 69 6.50 -1.57 -18.38
CA HIS A 69 6.09 -1.06 -17.09
C HIS A 69 7.13 -1.36 -16.01
N GLU A 70 7.21 -0.51 -15.00
CA GLU A 70 8.11 -0.68 -13.87
C GLU A 70 7.67 -1.84 -12.95
N LYS A 71 6.36 -2.12 -12.90
CA LYS A 71 5.78 -3.09 -11.98
C LYS A 71 4.86 -4.07 -12.71
N ARG A 72 4.89 -5.33 -12.28
CA ARG A 72 4.05 -6.40 -12.84
C ARG A 72 2.56 -6.15 -12.70
N TRP A 73 2.11 -5.55 -11.60
CA TRP A 73 0.70 -5.19 -11.46
C TRP A 73 0.23 -4.20 -12.54
N GLN A 74 1.11 -3.36 -13.09
CA GLN A 74 0.78 -2.45 -14.20
C GLN A 74 0.61 -3.22 -15.50
N ASP A 75 1.42 -4.27 -15.72
CA ASP A 75 1.25 -5.19 -16.85
C ASP A 75 -0.10 -5.91 -16.74
N VAL A 76 -0.46 -6.37 -15.53
CA VAL A 76 -1.76 -7.01 -15.27
C VAL A 76 -2.91 -6.07 -15.59
N PHE A 77 -2.82 -4.79 -15.26
CA PHE A 77 -3.86 -3.83 -15.61
C PHE A 77 -3.99 -3.65 -17.13
N GLU A 78 -2.90 -3.64 -17.87
CA GLU A 78 -2.96 -3.60 -19.33
C GLU A 78 -3.62 -4.85 -19.93
N LEU A 79 -3.39 -6.03 -19.33
CA LEU A 79 -4.06 -7.25 -19.73
C LEU A 79 -5.57 -7.20 -19.47
N LEU A 80 -5.97 -6.68 -18.31
CA LEU A 80 -7.38 -6.48 -17.96
C LEU A 80 -8.05 -5.45 -18.89
N ASP A 81 -7.37 -4.34 -19.19
CA ASP A 81 -7.86 -3.32 -20.13
C ASP A 81 -8.02 -3.89 -21.57
N ALA A 82 -7.22 -4.88 -21.93
CA ALA A 82 -7.35 -5.61 -23.18
C ALA A 82 -8.48 -6.65 -23.17
N GLY A 83 -9.16 -6.85 -22.03
CA GLY A 83 -10.26 -7.81 -21.89
C GLY A 83 -9.82 -9.24 -21.57
N ILE A 84 -8.57 -9.45 -21.17
CA ILE A 84 -8.05 -10.75 -20.73
C ILE A 84 -8.28 -10.90 -19.22
N ASN A 85 -8.89 -12.00 -18.79
CA ASN A 85 -9.04 -12.29 -17.36
C ASN A 85 -7.71 -12.73 -16.76
N VAL A 86 -7.39 -12.26 -15.55
CA VAL A 86 -6.13 -12.56 -14.90
C VAL A 86 -6.37 -13.23 -13.54
N ILE A 87 -5.68 -14.36 -13.32
CA ILE A 87 -5.56 -14.97 -11.98
C ILE A 87 -4.14 -14.65 -11.49
N SER A 88 -4.05 -13.94 -10.37
CA SER A 88 -2.76 -13.52 -9.82
C SER A 88 -2.60 -13.89 -8.36
N ALA A 89 -1.36 -13.93 -7.87
CA ALA A 89 -1.06 -14.20 -6.47
C ALA A 89 -0.22 -13.07 -5.87
N VAL A 90 -0.52 -12.74 -4.62
CA VAL A 90 0.23 -11.75 -3.84
C VAL A 90 0.28 -12.14 -2.37
N ASN A 91 1.41 -11.95 -1.73
CA ASN A 91 1.54 -12.13 -0.30
C ASN A 91 1.16 -10.84 0.42
N ILE A 92 0.51 -10.96 1.58
CA ILE A 92 0.03 -9.84 2.40
C ILE A 92 1.10 -8.79 2.70
N GLN A 93 2.36 -9.21 2.80
CA GLN A 93 3.51 -8.34 3.07
C GLN A 93 3.80 -7.30 1.98
N HIS A 94 3.27 -7.49 0.78
CA HIS A 94 3.47 -6.60 -0.36
C HIS A 94 2.41 -5.51 -0.48
N ILE A 95 1.40 -5.49 0.37
CA ILE A 95 0.36 -4.45 0.36
C ILE A 95 0.89 -3.17 1.00
N GLU A 96 0.80 -2.04 0.29
CA GLU A 96 1.41 -0.78 0.70
C GLU A 96 0.91 -0.28 2.07
N SER A 97 -0.41 -0.33 2.34
CA SER A 97 -0.97 0.13 3.62
C SER A 97 -0.52 -0.70 4.82
N LEU A 98 -0.20 -1.98 4.61
CA LEU A 98 0.15 -2.94 5.66
C LEU A 98 1.66 -3.00 5.96
N ASN A 99 2.49 -2.31 5.18
CA ASN A 99 3.95 -2.41 5.28
C ASN A 99 4.51 -2.12 6.70
N GLU A 100 3.97 -1.13 7.40
CA GLU A 100 4.41 -0.80 8.77
C GLU A 100 4.04 -1.89 9.78
N GLU A 101 2.89 -2.55 9.61
CA GLU A 101 2.46 -3.66 10.47
C GLU A 101 3.29 -4.91 10.21
N VAL A 102 3.49 -5.24 8.93
CA VAL A 102 4.37 -6.34 8.52
C VAL A 102 5.77 -6.13 9.05
N LYS A 103 6.33 -4.91 8.96
CA LYS A 103 7.63 -4.58 9.52
C LYS A 103 7.67 -4.74 11.05
N ALA A 104 6.60 -4.39 11.73
CA ALA A 104 6.52 -4.56 13.20
C ALA A 104 6.45 -6.03 13.61
N ILE A 105 5.79 -6.88 12.81
CA ILE A 105 5.63 -8.32 13.07
C ILE A 105 6.91 -9.08 12.69
N ALA A 106 7.37 -8.92 11.44
CA ALA A 106 8.42 -9.75 10.87
C ALA A 106 9.83 -9.16 11.03
N GLY A 107 9.96 -7.91 11.47
CA GLY A 107 11.24 -7.21 11.62
C GLY A 107 11.92 -6.85 10.30
N ILE A 108 11.28 -7.08 9.16
CA ILE A 108 11.83 -6.81 7.82
C ILE A 108 11.03 -5.72 7.11
N GLU A 109 11.69 -4.91 6.31
CA GLU A 109 11.05 -3.94 5.43
C GLU A 109 10.94 -4.53 4.02
N VAL A 110 9.71 -4.73 3.56
CA VAL A 110 9.44 -5.23 2.21
C VAL A 110 9.51 -4.05 1.23
N LYS A 111 10.36 -4.16 0.22
CA LYS A 111 10.58 -3.09 -0.78
C LYS A 111 9.59 -3.17 -1.93
N GLU A 112 9.32 -4.37 -2.41
CA GLU A 112 8.35 -4.62 -3.47
C GLU A 112 6.95 -4.52 -2.90
N ARG A 113 6.12 -3.65 -3.48
CA ARG A 113 4.79 -3.35 -2.97
C ARG A 113 3.82 -3.10 -4.10
N ILE A 114 2.57 -3.41 -3.83
CA ILE A 114 1.43 -3.04 -4.67
C ILE A 114 0.60 -1.97 -3.96
N PRO A 115 0.06 -1.00 -4.70
CA PRO A 115 -0.95 -0.09 -4.16
C PRO A 115 -2.20 -0.86 -3.74
N ASP A 116 -2.89 -0.40 -2.70
CA ASP A 116 -4.15 -1.00 -2.23
C ASP A 116 -5.22 -1.03 -3.33
N SER A 117 -5.15 -0.07 -4.26
CA SER A 117 -6.02 0.01 -5.43
C SER A 117 -5.98 -1.22 -6.32
N VAL A 118 -4.87 -1.96 -6.34
CA VAL A 118 -4.74 -3.20 -7.14
C VAL A 118 -5.69 -4.28 -6.64
N LEU A 119 -5.76 -4.45 -5.32
CA LEU A 119 -6.69 -5.39 -4.72
C LEU A 119 -8.15 -4.90 -4.78
N GLU A 120 -8.38 -3.58 -4.80
CA GLU A 120 -9.73 -3.03 -4.91
C GLU A 120 -10.34 -3.21 -6.31
N GLN A 121 -9.50 -3.36 -7.34
CA GLN A 121 -9.94 -3.65 -8.69
C GLN A 121 -10.17 -5.15 -8.95
N ALA A 122 -9.75 -6.01 -8.01
CA ALA A 122 -9.99 -7.44 -8.14
C ALA A 122 -11.49 -7.76 -7.97
N ASP A 123 -12.05 -8.51 -8.89
CA ASP A 123 -13.43 -9.00 -8.80
C ASP A 123 -13.62 -9.98 -7.65
N GLU A 124 -12.59 -10.80 -7.39
CA GLU A 124 -12.57 -11.78 -6.32
C GLU A 124 -11.21 -11.82 -5.64
N VAL A 125 -11.20 -11.87 -4.31
CA VAL A 125 -9.99 -12.03 -3.49
C VAL A 125 -10.16 -13.27 -2.62
N VAL A 126 -9.33 -14.28 -2.87
CA VAL A 126 -9.34 -15.55 -2.13
C VAL A 126 -8.15 -15.63 -1.20
N ASN A 127 -8.40 -15.87 0.09
CA ASN A 127 -7.32 -16.13 1.04
C ASN A 127 -6.97 -17.63 1.04
N ILE A 128 -5.76 -17.95 0.60
CA ILE A 128 -5.20 -19.30 0.72
C ILE A 128 -4.60 -19.43 2.10
N ASP A 129 -5.38 -19.97 3.03
CA ASP A 129 -5.01 -20.07 4.43
C ASP A 129 -4.34 -21.41 4.76
N LEU A 130 -3.19 -21.34 5.45
CA LEU A 130 -2.49 -22.48 6.03
C LEU A 130 -2.27 -22.23 7.51
N THR A 131 -2.38 -23.29 8.31
CA THR A 131 -2.03 -23.19 9.72
C THR A 131 -0.52 -22.94 9.90
N ALA A 132 -0.15 -22.31 11.02
CA ALA A 132 1.27 -22.06 11.31
C ALA A 132 2.07 -23.36 11.33
N ASP A 133 1.49 -24.44 11.89
CA ASP A 133 2.14 -25.75 11.96
C ASP A 133 2.34 -26.38 10.57
N GLU A 134 1.34 -26.29 9.69
CA GLU A 134 1.49 -26.76 8.30
C GLU A 134 2.57 -26.01 7.54
N LEU A 135 2.61 -24.69 7.70
CA LEU A 135 3.61 -23.85 7.03
C LEU A 135 5.03 -24.17 7.54
N VAL A 136 5.20 -24.30 8.85
CA VAL A 136 6.48 -24.70 9.47
C VAL A 136 6.89 -26.12 9.04
N ASN A 137 5.94 -27.06 8.95
CA ASN A 137 6.21 -28.42 8.49
C ASN A 137 6.64 -28.46 7.02
N ARG A 138 5.97 -27.69 6.14
CA ARG A 138 6.37 -27.52 4.73
C ARG A 138 7.76 -26.92 4.60
N LEU A 139 8.09 -25.92 5.46
CA LEU A 139 9.43 -25.33 5.49
C LEU A 139 10.49 -26.36 5.87
N LYS A 140 10.26 -27.12 6.97
CA LYS A 140 11.17 -28.18 7.43
C LYS A 140 11.35 -29.30 6.42
N ALA A 141 10.30 -29.62 5.66
CA ALA A 141 10.35 -30.60 4.57
C ALA A 141 11.07 -30.11 3.30
N GLY A 142 11.54 -28.86 3.28
CA GLY A 142 12.24 -28.29 2.12
C GLY A 142 11.32 -27.83 0.98
N HIS A 143 10.00 -27.78 1.21
CA HIS A 143 9.04 -27.35 0.17
C HIS A 143 9.00 -25.84 -0.07
N ILE A 144 9.64 -25.03 0.81
CA ILE A 144 9.64 -23.56 0.71
C ILE A 144 11.03 -23.05 0.38
N TYR A 145 12.03 -23.46 1.14
CA TYR A 145 13.44 -23.09 0.94
C TYR A 145 14.34 -24.31 0.85
N LYS A 146 15.51 -24.10 0.24
CA LYS A 146 16.58 -25.12 0.25
C LYS A 146 17.07 -25.39 1.67
N PRO A 147 17.57 -26.61 1.98
CA PRO A 147 17.95 -27.02 3.34
C PRO A 147 18.84 -26.03 4.09
N GLU A 148 19.78 -25.38 3.38
CA GLU A 148 20.75 -24.45 3.97
C GLU A 148 20.11 -23.18 4.55
N LYS A 149 18.91 -22.81 4.09
CA LYS A 149 18.18 -21.61 4.52
C LYS A 149 17.08 -21.86 5.54
N ILE A 150 16.73 -23.14 5.78
CA ILE A 150 15.59 -23.50 6.62
C ILE A 150 15.77 -22.99 8.06
N GLN A 151 16.94 -23.25 8.68
CA GLN A 151 17.18 -22.87 10.07
C GLN A 151 17.12 -21.36 10.26
N MET A 152 17.77 -20.60 9.38
CA MET A 152 17.72 -19.14 9.41
C MET A 152 16.29 -18.60 9.25
N ALA A 153 15.49 -19.23 8.38
CA ALA A 153 14.09 -18.83 8.19
C ALA A 153 13.24 -19.09 9.43
N LEU A 154 13.42 -20.22 10.12
CA LEU A 154 12.73 -20.58 11.36
C LEU A 154 13.10 -19.63 12.52
N ASP A 155 14.35 -19.20 12.58
CA ASP A 155 14.85 -18.32 13.64
C ASP A 155 14.37 -16.86 13.49
N HIS A 156 13.93 -16.47 12.28
CA HIS A 156 13.54 -15.09 11.96
C HIS A 156 12.07 -14.97 11.56
N PHE A 157 11.79 -15.13 10.28
CA PHE A 157 10.47 -14.86 9.71
C PHE A 157 9.43 -15.92 10.07
N PHE A 158 9.81 -17.22 10.02
CA PHE A 158 8.90 -18.36 10.21
C PHE A 158 8.71 -18.77 11.67
N LYS A 159 8.78 -17.82 12.61
CA LYS A 159 8.32 -18.05 13.98
C LYS A 159 6.81 -18.20 13.97
N SER A 160 6.27 -19.18 14.69
CA SER A 160 4.83 -19.44 14.75
C SER A 160 4.02 -18.20 15.14
N GLU A 161 4.56 -17.36 16.04
CA GLU A 161 3.95 -16.10 16.44
C GLU A 161 3.83 -15.10 15.27
N ASN A 162 4.90 -14.92 14.48
CA ASN A 162 4.88 -14.04 13.31
C ASN A 162 3.89 -14.55 12.26
N ILE A 163 3.87 -15.86 12.01
CA ILE A 163 2.93 -16.48 11.06
C ILE A 163 1.49 -16.24 11.47
N LEU A 164 1.17 -16.45 12.77
CA LEU A 164 -0.17 -16.23 13.29
C LEU A 164 -0.61 -14.77 13.15
N GLN A 165 0.27 -13.82 13.44
CA GLN A 165 -0.03 -12.39 13.30
C GLN A 165 -0.22 -11.98 11.83
N LEU A 166 0.63 -12.49 10.91
CA LEU A 166 0.48 -12.23 9.47
C LEU A 166 -0.79 -12.87 8.92
N ARG A 167 -1.14 -14.06 9.38
CA ARG A 167 -2.40 -14.75 9.04
C ARG A 167 -3.62 -13.95 9.52
N GLU A 168 -3.61 -13.48 10.78
CA GLU A 168 -4.66 -12.61 11.30
C GLU A 168 -4.81 -11.34 10.45
N LEU A 169 -3.69 -10.73 10.08
CA LEU A 169 -3.66 -9.55 9.23
C LEU A 169 -4.29 -9.83 7.85
N ALA A 170 -3.97 -10.98 7.23
CA ALA A 170 -4.53 -11.38 5.95
C ALA A 170 -6.04 -11.62 6.01
N LEU A 171 -6.50 -12.37 7.03
CA LEU A 171 -7.93 -12.63 7.25
C LEU A 171 -8.71 -11.33 7.46
N LYS A 172 -8.16 -10.42 8.24
CA LYS A 172 -8.76 -9.10 8.50
C LYS A 172 -8.87 -8.26 7.23
N GLU A 173 -7.83 -8.28 6.38
CA GLU A 173 -7.83 -7.54 5.11
C GLU A 173 -8.91 -8.09 4.15
N VAL A 174 -9.04 -9.41 4.05
CA VAL A 174 -10.09 -10.04 3.21
C VAL A 174 -11.49 -9.72 3.76
N ALA A 175 -11.69 -9.82 5.09
CA ALA A 175 -12.98 -9.49 5.71
C ALA A 175 -13.41 -8.04 5.42
N LEU A 176 -12.49 -7.07 5.56
CA LEU A 176 -12.74 -5.66 5.24
C LEU A 176 -13.15 -5.45 3.77
N ARG A 177 -12.64 -6.28 2.85
CA ARG A 177 -13.01 -6.19 1.42
C ARG A 177 -14.38 -6.76 1.15
N VAL A 178 -14.74 -7.86 1.79
CA VAL A 178 -16.09 -8.42 1.69
C VAL A 178 -17.12 -7.42 2.23
N GLU A 179 -16.85 -6.81 3.38
CA GLU A 179 -17.69 -5.75 3.95
C GLU A 179 -17.86 -4.58 2.97
N LYS A 180 -16.77 -4.07 2.39
CA LYS A 180 -16.83 -2.98 1.39
C LYS A 180 -17.65 -3.34 0.15
N LYS A 181 -17.52 -4.56 -0.35
CA LYS A 181 -18.28 -5.01 -1.52
C LYS A 181 -19.78 -5.04 -1.21
N VAL A 182 -20.15 -5.60 -0.07
CA VAL A 182 -21.56 -5.64 0.40
C VAL A 182 -22.09 -4.21 0.64
N GLU A 183 -21.32 -3.33 1.26
CA GLU A 183 -21.73 -1.94 1.50
C GLU A 183 -21.90 -1.16 0.20
N ASN A 184 -21.01 -1.32 -0.79
CA ASN A 184 -21.15 -0.66 -2.09
C ASN A 184 -22.43 -1.11 -2.83
N GLU A 185 -22.80 -2.39 -2.74
CA GLU A 185 -24.04 -2.91 -3.31
C GLU A 185 -25.29 -2.39 -2.56
N VAL A 186 -25.18 -2.07 -1.26
CA VAL A 186 -26.29 -1.56 -0.44
C VAL A 186 -26.38 -0.02 -0.49
N VAL A 187 -25.25 0.69 -0.62
CA VAL A 187 -25.16 2.18 -0.53
C VAL A 187 -25.66 2.89 -1.79
N GLU A 188 -25.81 2.23 -2.92
CA GLU A 188 -26.54 2.83 -4.05
C GLU A 188 -28.00 3.22 -3.68
N ASN A 189 -28.54 2.74 -2.55
CA ASN A 189 -29.94 2.95 -2.14
C ASN A 189 -30.18 3.77 -0.87
N VAL A 190 -29.13 4.20 -0.11
CA VAL A 190 -29.36 4.97 1.14
C VAL A 190 -28.33 6.08 1.29
N GLY A 191 -28.77 7.33 1.25
CA GLY A 191 -27.94 8.56 1.40
C GLY A 191 -27.27 8.70 2.77
N ILE A 192 -26.29 7.89 3.07
CA ILE A 192 -25.47 7.97 4.28
C ILE A 192 -24.34 8.97 4.06
N ARG A 193 -24.13 9.89 4.99
CA ARG A 193 -23.00 10.83 5.00
C ARG A 193 -21.69 10.01 5.01
N HIS A 194 -21.00 10.00 3.89
CA HIS A 194 -19.67 9.40 3.82
C HIS A 194 -18.71 10.18 4.72
N GLU A 195 -18.11 9.50 5.68
CA GLU A 195 -16.98 10.07 6.42
C GLU A 195 -15.83 10.38 5.46
N LYS A 196 -15.08 11.45 5.71
CA LYS A 196 -13.89 11.79 4.93
C LYS A 196 -12.77 12.21 5.87
N PHE A 197 -11.62 11.56 5.72
CA PHE A 197 -10.45 11.80 6.54
C PHE A 197 -9.49 12.78 5.87
N LEU A 198 -8.84 13.66 6.65
CA LEU A 198 -7.81 14.58 6.18
C LEU A 198 -6.48 14.32 6.86
N ALA A 199 -5.47 13.90 6.11
CA ALA A 199 -4.10 13.80 6.59
C ALA A 199 -3.37 15.14 6.43
N CYS A 200 -3.08 15.85 7.52
CA CYS A 200 -2.27 17.05 7.47
C CYS A 200 -0.78 16.71 7.53
N ILE A 201 -0.03 17.08 6.49
CA ILE A 201 1.39 16.76 6.35
C ILE A 201 2.28 18.00 6.27
N SER A 202 3.58 17.80 6.48
CA SER A 202 4.65 18.78 6.30
C SER A 202 5.65 18.28 5.25
N SER A 203 6.67 19.07 4.95
CA SER A 203 7.77 18.73 4.04
C SER A 203 8.82 17.79 4.65
N ALA A 204 8.65 17.30 5.90
CA ALA A 204 9.58 16.40 6.55
C ALA A 204 9.61 15.00 5.91
N GLU A 205 10.71 14.23 6.13
CA GLU A 205 10.89 12.93 5.49
C GLU A 205 9.98 11.82 6.04
N LYS A 206 10.09 11.50 7.32
CA LYS A 206 9.53 10.26 7.90
C LYS A 206 8.09 10.41 8.40
N THR A 207 7.79 11.47 9.12
CA THR A 207 6.49 11.67 9.79
C THR A 207 5.31 11.69 8.81
N PRO A 208 5.36 12.43 7.68
CA PRO A 208 4.25 12.48 6.72
C PRO A 208 3.89 11.14 6.12
N ARG A 209 4.87 10.33 5.71
CA ARG A 209 4.61 8.98 5.16
C ARG A 209 3.78 8.13 6.11
N ARG A 210 4.10 8.19 7.41
CA ARG A 210 3.37 7.45 8.44
C ARG A 210 1.95 8.00 8.65
N ILE A 211 1.78 9.33 8.63
CA ILE A 211 0.46 9.97 8.74
C ILE A 211 -0.41 9.51 7.57
N ILE A 212 0.08 9.61 6.34
CA ILE A 212 -0.63 9.22 5.12
C ILE A 212 -1.10 7.76 5.22
N ARG A 213 -0.19 6.81 5.48
CA ARG A 213 -0.53 5.39 5.59
C ARG A 213 -1.54 5.08 6.69
N LYS A 214 -1.37 5.69 7.87
CA LYS A 214 -2.33 5.49 8.98
C LYS A 214 -3.69 6.09 8.67
N THR A 215 -3.74 7.26 8.04
CA THR A 215 -5.01 7.89 7.65
C THR A 215 -5.70 7.07 6.56
N ALA A 216 -4.98 6.63 5.54
CA ALA A 216 -5.52 5.76 4.50
C ALA A 216 -6.13 4.49 5.11
N ARG A 217 -5.44 3.86 6.06
CA ARG A 217 -5.92 2.66 6.74
C ARG A 217 -7.15 2.91 7.62
N LEU A 218 -7.21 4.06 8.30
CA LEU A 218 -8.42 4.45 9.03
C LEU A 218 -9.57 4.67 8.06
N ALA A 219 -9.36 5.44 6.99
CA ALA A 219 -10.36 5.68 5.97
C ALA A 219 -10.89 4.37 5.38
N THR A 220 -9.99 3.43 5.03
CA THR A 220 -10.37 2.09 4.58
C THR A 220 -11.23 1.35 5.60
N ARG A 221 -10.85 1.38 6.89
CA ARG A 221 -11.60 0.71 7.96
C ARG A 221 -13.02 1.27 8.17
N TYR A 222 -13.21 2.55 7.89
CA TYR A 222 -14.51 3.24 8.02
C TYR A 222 -15.24 3.38 6.68
N ASN A 223 -14.79 2.67 5.65
CA ASN A 223 -15.31 2.80 4.28
C ASN A 223 -15.44 4.27 3.83
N ALA A 224 -14.41 5.05 4.12
CA ALA A 224 -14.39 6.50 3.97
C ALA A 224 -13.35 6.93 2.94
N GLY A 225 -13.58 8.04 2.28
CA GLY A 225 -12.55 8.70 1.47
C GLY A 225 -11.49 9.38 2.34
N PHE A 226 -10.28 9.60 1.79
CA PHE A 226 -9.30 10.45 2.46
C PHE A 226 -8.62 11.42 1.51
N ALA A 227 -8.17 12.55 2.08
CA ALA A 227 -7.37 13.54 1.41
C ALA A 227 -6.08 13.81 2.19
N VAL A 228 -5.06 14.27 1.50
CA VAL A 228 -3.79 14.70 2.08
C VAL A 228 -3.64 16.19 1.84
N LEU A 229 -3.52 16.97 2.92
CA LEU A 229 -3.34 18.41 2.87
C LEU A 229 -1.90 18.79 3.18
N TYR A 230 -1.30 19.54 2.26
CA TYR A 230 -0.07 20.27 2.48
C TYR A 230 -0.34 21.79 2.38
N VAL A 231 -0.06 22.54 3.47
CA VAL A 231 -0.14 23.99 3.47
C VAL A 231 1.27 24.53 3.30
N GLN A 232 1.55 25.07 2.13
CA GLN A 232 2.82 25.69 1.77
C GLN A 232 2.86 27.11 2.35
N THR A 233 3.73 27.32 3.32
CA THR A 233 3.97 28.66 3.89
C THR A 233 5.00 29.44 3.04
N SER A 234 5.08 30.75 3.23
CA SER A 234 6.10 31.60 2.59
C SER A 234 7.55 31.17 2.90
N ARG A 235 7.76 30.44 4.01
CA ARG A 235 9.07 29.88 4.38
C ARG A 235 9.42 28.62 3.57
N GLU A 236 8.43 27.95 3.02
CA GLU A 236 8.55 26.75 2.18
C GLU A 236 8.24 27.07 0.70
N ALA A 237 8.41 28.30 0.30
CA ALA A 237 8.32 28.70 -1.12
C ALA A 237 9.35 27.92 -1.96
N PRO A 238 9.09 27.65 -3.25
CA PRO A 238 9.94 26.81 -4.10
C PRO A 238 11.42 27.24 -4.16
N ASP A 239 11.67 28.54 -4.00
CA ASP A 239 13.00 29.16 -3.97
C ASP A 239 13.70 29.05 -2.59
N ARG A 240 12.99 28.67 -1.53
CA ARG A 240 13.47 28.63 -0.15
C ARG A 240 13.50 27.25 0.47
N ILE A 241 12.65 26.35 0.02
CA ILE A 241 12.57 24.98 0.53
C ILE A 241 13.77 24.15 0.04
N PRO A 242 14.51 23.43 0.90
CA PRO A 242 15.62 22.55 0.50
C PRO A 242 15.18 21.52 -0.55
N LEU A 243 16.02 21.23 -1.54
CA LEU A 243 15.73 20.26 -2.60
C LEU A 243 15.36 18.87 -2.04
N ALA A 244 15.96 18.45 -0.95
CA ALA A 244 15.61 17.20 -0.26
C ALA A 244 14.14 17.18 0.17
N ASN A 245 13.67 18.28 0.77
CA ASN A 245 12.29 18.40 1.24
C ASN A 245 11.28 18.45 0.05
N GLN A 246 11.67 19.06 -1.08
CA GLN A 246 10.87 19.03 -2.31
C GLN A 246 10.69 17.59 -2.80
N ARG A 247 11.78 16.79 -2.83
CA ARG A 247 11.72 15.37 -3.21
C ARG A 247 10.84 14.56 -2.24
N TYR A 248 10.93 14.84 -0.94
CA TYR A 248 10.07 14.18 0.04
C TYR A 248 8.58 14.50 -0.21
N LEU A 249 8.24 15.75 -0.49
CA LEU A 249 6.86 16.14 -0.81
C LEU A 249 6.32 15.42 -2.06
N ILE A 250 7.11 15.36 -3.13
CA ILE A 250 6.73 14.63 -4.35
C ILE A 250 6.44 13.16 -4.02
N ASN A 251 7.31 12.52 -3.23
CA ASN A 251 7.12 11.14 -2.81
C ASN A 251 5.91 10.96 -1.89
N HIS A 252 5.58 11.96 -1.05
CA HIS A 252 4.39 11.94 -0.21
C HIS A 252 3.11 12.08 -1.04
N PHE A 253 3.12 12.92 -2.06
CA PHE A 253 1.98 13.08 -2.97
C PHE A 253 1.78 11.81 -3.81
N LYS A 254 2.86 11.23 -4.34
CA LYS A 254 2.79 9.93 -5.02
C LYS A 254 2.19 8.86 -4.09
N LEU A 255 2.70 8.73 -2.86
CA LEU A 255 2.17 7.78 -1.88
C LEU A 255 0.68 8.01 -1.59
N ALA A 256 0.23 9.27 -1.48
CA ALA A 256 -1.16 9.58 -1.26
C ALA A 256 -2.03 9.12 -2.44
N THR A 257 -1.59 9.37 -3.66
CA THR A 257 -2.28 8.95 -4.89
C THR A 257 -2.30 7.43 -5.04
N ASP A 258 -1.18 6.75 -4.76
CA ASP A 258 -1.09 5.28 -4.79
C ASP A 258 -2.07 4.62 -3.80
N LEU A 259 -2.36 5.31 -2.69
CA LEU A 259 -3.36 4.90 -1.69
C LEU A 259 -4.77 5.48 -1.97
N ARG A 260 -5.03 5.98 -3.18
CA ARG A 260 -6.29 6.62 -3.61
C ARG A 260 -6.70 7.85 -2.80
N GLY A 261 -5.77 8.52 -2.15
CA GLY A 261 -6.01 9.78 -1.47
C GLY A 261 -6.00 10.96 -2.44
N GLU A 262 -6.92 11.90 -2.24
CA GLU A 262 -6.92 13.19 -2.93
C GLU A 262 -5.79 14.07 -2.38
N VAL A 263 -4.98 14.69 -3.24
CA VAL A 263 -3.91 15.60 -2.82
C VAL A 263 -4.40 17.04 -2.91
N ILE A 264 -4.36 17.75 -1.78
CA ILE A 264 -4.77 19.15 -1.66
C ILE A 264 -3.54 19.96 -1.26
N GLN A 265 -3.18 20.94 -2.08
CA GLN A 265 -2.11 21.88 -1.79
C GLN A 265 -2.67 23.31 -1.68
N VAL A 266 -2.35 24.00 -0.58
CA VAL A 266 -2.78 25.36 -0.32
C VAL A 266 -1.56 26.22 -0.01
N GLN A 267 -1.51 27.45 -0.58
CA GLN A 267 -0.47 28.42 -0.25
C GLN A 267 -1.02 29.42 0.77
N SER A 268 -0.48 29.41 1.99
CA SER A 268 -0.92 30.30 3.07
C SER A 268 0.03 30.29 4.25
N ASP A 269 0.26 31.45 4.86
CA ASP A 269 0.96 31.55 6.15
C ASP A 269 0.02 31.32 7.37
N HIS A 270 -1.27 31.22 7.13
CA HIS A 270 -2.31 30.95 8.12
C HIS A 270 -2.72 29.48 8.12
N VAL A 271 -1.81 28.59 8.51
CA VAL A 271 -1.96 27.13 8.41
C VAL A 271 -3.25 26.63 9.06
N VAL A 272 -3.59 27.12 10.26
CA VAL A 272 -4.78 26.68 11.00
C VAL A 272 -6.07 27.05 10.27
N ASP A 273 -6.15 28.28 9.76
CA ASP A 273 -7.31 28.73 9.01
C ASP A 273 -7.48 27.94 7.72
N SER A 274 -6.38 27.67 7.01
CA SER A 274 -6.37 26.84 5.81
C SER A 274 -6.86 25.41 6.07
N ILE A 275 -6.48 24.81 7.21
CA ILE A 275 -6.99 23.48 7.58
C ILE A 275 -8.50 23.53 7.79
N ILE A 276 -9.00 24.52 8.53
CA ILE A 276 -10.44 24.68 8.82
C ILE A 276 -11.24 24.92 7.52
N ASP A 277 -10.73 25.78 6.63
CA ASP A 277 -11.39 26.08 5.35
C ASP A 277 -11.44 24.86 4.42
N VAL A 278 -10.34 24.08 4.35
CA VAL A 278 -10.30 22.81 3.61
C VAL A 278 -11.29 21.81 4.21
N CYS A 279 -11.34 21.70 5.55
CA CYS A 279 -12.30 20.82 6.20
C CYS A 279 -13.73 21.16 5.82
N ARG A 280 -14.08 22.44 5.80
CA ARG A 280 -15.42 22.89 5.40
C ARG A 280 -15.69 22.64 3.92
N LYS A 281 -14.74 22.99 3.05
CA LYS A 281 -14.89 22.86 1.59
C LYS A 281 -15.05 21.42 1.13
N TYR A 282 -14.28 20.51 1.73
CA TYR A 282 -14.20 19.10 1.33
C TYR A 282 -15.05 18.19 2.22
N GLN A 283 -15.85 18.76 3.12
CA GLN A 283 -16.74 18.03 4.06
C GLN A 283 -15.99 16.95 4.87
N ILE A 284 -14.82 17.33 5.40
CA ILE A 284 -14.01 16.45 6.24
C ILE A 284 -14.71 16.19 7.57
N SER A 285 -14.76 14.94 8.00
CA SER A 285 -15.28 14.53 9.32
C SER A 285 -14.16 14.31 10.35
N THR A 286 -12.95 13.93 9.90
CA THR A 286 -11.85 13.59 10.80
C THR A 286 -10.53 14.12 10.27
N VAL A 287 -9.78 14.84 11.09
CA VAL A 287 -8.43 15.34 10.79
C VAL A 287 -7.39 14.45 11.48
N CYS A 288 -6.44 13.94 10.71
CA CYS A 288 -5.29 13.18 11.19
C CYS A 288 -4.01 14.01 11.07
N MET A 289 -3.27 14.17 12.15
CA MET A 289 -2.01 14.89 12.14
C MET A 289 -0.97 14.27 13.09
N GLY A 290 0.29 14.61 12.88
CA GLY A 290 1.36 14.22 13.79
C GLY A 290 1.33 15.05 15.08
N LYS A 291 2.03 14.58 16.12
CA LYS A 291 2.17 15.32 17.38
C LYS A 291 2.73 16.72 17.10
N PRO A 292 2.09 17.79 17.56
CA PRO A 292 2.62 19.14 17.46
C PRO A 292 3.96 19.26 18.15
N SER A 293 4.95 19.88 17.50
CA SER A 293 6.25 20.17 18.14
C SER A 293 6.18 21.52 18.85
N PHE A 294 6.19 21.50 20.17
CA PHE A 294 6.28 22.72 20.97
C PHE A 294 7.76 23.08 21.18
N LYS A 295 8.27 24.07 20.46
CA LYS A 295 9.59 24.63 20.74
C LYS A 295 9.47 25.58 21.92
N TRP A 296 10.37 25.49 22.89
CA TRP A 296 10.37 26.33 24.10
C TRP A 296 10.35 27.83 23.79
N THR A 297 11.03 28.25 22.72
CA THR A 297 11.10 29.65 22.25
C THR A 297 9.82 30.20 21.64
N SER A 298 8.84 29.34 21.30
CA SER A 298 7.57 29.73 20.67
C SER A 298 6.35 29.06 21.31
N LEU A 299 6.48 28.66 22.57
CA LEU A 299 5.48 27.86 23.28
C LEU A 299 4.10 28.54 23.30
N LEU A 300 4.05 29.83 23.65
CA LEU A 300 2.80 30.60 23.68
C LEU A 300 2.11 30.66 22.31
N LYS A 301 2.84 30.95 21.24
CA LYS A 301 2.27 30.99 19.89
C LYS A 301 1.77 29.61 19.46
N SER A 302 2.51 28.55 19.76
CA SER A 302 2.11 27.18 19.42
C SER A 302 0.87 26.73 20.17
N VAL A 303 0.71 27.09 21.45
CA VAL A 303 -0.48 26.81 22.25
C VAL A 303 -1.70 27.56 21.71
N ILE A 304 -1.54 28.84 21.36
CA ILE A 304 -2.64 29.66 20.78
C ILE A 304 -3.11 29.05 19.46
N HIS A 305 -2.18 28.67 18.55
CA HIS A 305 -2.53 28.08 17.27
C HIS A 305 -3.24 26.72 17.45
N TYR A 306 -2.75 25.89 18.39
CA TYR A 306 -3.35 24.60 18.68
C TYR A 306 -4.76 24.75 19.27
N ARG A 307 -4.95 25.70 20.22
CA ARG A 307 -6.26 26.03 20.77
C ARG A 307 -7.23 26.55 19.69
N LYS A 308 -6.74 27.39 18.76
CA LYS A 308 -7.51 27.87 17.61
C LYS A 308 -7.96 26.72 16.73
N LEU A 309 -7.06 25.77 16.44
CA LEU A 309 -7.39 24.57 15.65
C LEU A 309 -8.49 23.74 16.35
N LEU A 310 -8.28 23.38 17.61
CA LEU A 310 -9.25 22.60 18.37
C LEU A 310 -10.63 23.26 18.40
N ASN A 311 -10.70 24.55 18.71
CA ASN A 311 -11.97 25.29 18.74
C ASN A 311 -12.62 25.38 17.34
N GLY A 312 -11.80 25.51 16.28
CA GLY A 312 -12.30 25.56 14.90
C GLY A 312 -12.89 24.23 14.45
N LEU A 313 -12.20 23.12 14.74
CA LEU A 313 -12.67 21.78 14.43
C LEU A 313 -13.91 21.41 15.24
N ALA A 314 -13.92 21.71 16.55
CA ALA A 314 -15.08 21.47 17.42
C ALA A 314 -16.34 22.19 16.95
N ARG A 315 -16.24 23.45 16.47
CA ARG A 315 -17.37 24.19 15.90
C ARG A 315 -17.95 23.56 14.64
N LEU A 316 -17.16 22.81 13.91
CA LEU A 316 -17.56 22.10 12.69
C LEU A 316 -17.94 20.64 12.96
N ASN A 317 -17.91 20.19 14.22
CA ASN A 317 -18.11 18.80 14.62
C ASN A 317 -17.16 17.84 13.89
N ILE A 318 -15.86 18.18 13.89
CA ILE A 318 -14.79 17.43 13.22
C ILE A 318 -13.88 16.83 14.28
N ASP A 319 -13.63 15.54 14.18
CA ASP A 319 -12.73 14.82 15.07
C ASP A 319 -11.26 15.09 14.75
N LEU A 320 -10.40 15.05 15.79
CA LEU A 320 -8.96 15.20 15.65
C LEU A 320 -8.23 13.98 16.19
N ILE A 321 -7.50 13.31 15.31
CA ILE A 321 -6.62 12.18 15.65
C ILE A 321 -5.16 12.64 15.63
N ILE A 322 -4.48 12.55 16.76
CA ILE A 322 -3.06 12.82 16.87
C ILE A 322 -2.29 11.51 16.82
N LEU A 323 -1.54 11.32 15.74
CA LEU A 323 -0.76 10.13 15.52
C LEU A 323 0.58 10.21 16.25
N ALA A 324 0.83 9.30 17.19
CA ALA A 324 2.05 9.26 17.98
C ALA A 324 3.29 9.00 17.11
N GLN A 325 4.40 9.67 17.44
CA GLN A 325 5.73 9.34 16.91
C GLN A 325 6.34 8.23 17.78
N ASN A 326 6.68 7.09 17.19
CA ASN A 326 7.42 6.05 17.90
C ASN A 326 8.91 6.44 17.96
N ARG A 327 9.41 6.75 19.15
CA ARG A 327 10.85 7.05 19.38
C ARG A 327 11.73 5.80 19.47
N ARG A 328 11.17 4.58 19.29
CA ARG A 328 11.88 3.32 19.60
C ARG A 328 12.84 2.80 18.52
N TYR A 329 13.02 3.49 17.40
CA TYR A 329 13.91 3.03 16.32
C TYR A 329 14.84 4.14 15.79
N GLU A 330 15.28 5.04 16.66
CA GLU A 330 16.39 5.96 16.38
C GLU A 330 17.56 5.61 17.31
N ASN A 331 18.16 4.45 17.12
CA ASN A 331 19.52 4.11 17.54
C ASN A 331 20.17 3.27 16.47
#